data_174a85ebd544b248e3ae9b4fb34fa92a
#
_entry.id   174a85ebd544b248e3ae9b4fb34fa92a
#
_cell.length_a   1.000
_cell.length_b   1.000
_cell.length_c   1.000
_cell.angle_alpha   90.00
_cell.angle_beta   90.00
_cell.angle_gamma   90.00
#
_symmetry.space_group_name_H-M   'P 1'
#
loop_
_entity.id
_entity.type
_entity.pdbx_description
1 polymer ?
#
loop_
_entity_poly.entity_id
_entity_poly.type
_entity_poly.pdbx_seq_one_letter_code
_entity_poly.pdbx_strand_id
1 'polypeptide(L)'
;VISLEITGTAMQRMVEAPAMVRENDWVERDWPMHRRPCHADDEARKWPKVQRYVLMGVQGAFTDFHIDFAGTWVYYHVVWGHKMFLFAPPTSANLASYKAWTLSAHQESEWLGDRLQQLTKVEIRTGETMLIPPGWIHAVYTYQDTLVIGGNFLTDHDVAMHWRIEQMEGATHVPRKFRFPHLVRLAWYVAY
;
A
#
# COMPACT_ATOMS: atom_id res chain seq x y z
N VAL A 1 10.69 7.81 -7.40
CA VAL A 1 9.38 8.15 -6.82
C VAL A 1 9.58 8.55 -5.37
N ILE A 2 8.96 9.65 -4.95
CA ILE A 2 8.94 10.12 -3.56
C ILE A 2 7.53 9.87 -3.04
N SER A 3 7.42 9.30 -1.83
CA SER A 3 6.16 9.06 -1.14
C SER A 3 6.22 9.76 0.23
N LEU A 4 5.32 10.71 0.45
CA LEU A 4 5.25 11.51 1.68
C LEU A 4 3.95 11.17 2.41
N GLU A 5 4.06 10.66 3.61
CA GLU A 5 2.93 10.52 4.51
C GLU A 5 2.59 11.90 5.10
N ILE A 6 1.33 12.32 4.98
CA ILE A 6 0.90 13.70 5.29
C ILE A 6 -0.04 13.81 6.51
N THR A 7 -0.31 12.71 7.20
CA THR A 7 -1.18 12.70 8.38
C THR A 7 -0.55 13.53 9.52
N GLY A 8 -1.34 14.42 10.09
CA GLY A 8 -0.87 15.37 11.12
C GLY A 8 -0.23 16.63 10.57
N THR A 9 -0.08 16.77 9.26
CA THR A 9 0.39 18.01 8.62
C THR A 9 -0.77 18.92 8.18
N ALA A 10 -0.47 20.16 7.82
CA ALA A 10 -1.47 21.08 7.27
C ALA A 10 -2.11 20.53 5.95
N MET A 11 -1.37 19.74 5.19
CA MET A 11 -1.84 19.15 3.93
C MET A 11 -2.93 18.08 4.16
N GLN A 12 -2.97 17.44 5.31
CA GLN A 12 -4.01 16.44 5.63
C GLN A 12 -5.43 16.99 5.40
N ARG A 13 -5.66 18.28 5.67
CA ARG A 13 -6.98 18.91 5.53
C ARG A 13 -7.41 19.11 4.06
N MET A 14 -6.46 18.99 3.14
CA MET A 14 -6.68 19.15 1.70
C MET A 14 -6.96 17.81 1.00
N VAL A 15 -6.78 16.69 1.71
CA VAL A 15 -6.87 15.34 1.17
C VAL A 15 -7.90 14.55 1.93
N GLU A 16 -8.94 14.12 1.24
CA GLU A 16 -9.97 13.23 1.75
C GLU A 16 -9.98 11.93 0.95
N ALA A 17 -9.86 10.79 1.65
CA ALA A 17 -10.00 9.49 1.03
C ALA A 17 -11.45 9.28 0.55
N PRO A 18 -11.70 8.45 -0.48
CA PRO A 18 -13.06 8.10 -0.90
C PRO A 18 -13.93 7.64 0.27
N ALA A 19 -15.23 7.94 0.25
CA ALA A 19 -16.15 7.61 1.34
C ALA A 19 -16.10 6.12 1.71
N MET A 20 -16.13 5.24 0.69
CA MET A 20 -16.02 3.80 0.91
C MET A 20 -14.73 3.37 1.63
N VAL A 21 -13.61 4.08 1.42
CA VAL A 21 -12.36 3.80 2.14
C VAL A 21 -12.51 4.17 3.60
N ARG A 22 -13.01 5.38 3.89
CA ARG A 22 -13.18 5.88 5.26
C ARG A 22 -14.15 5.04 6.10
N GLU A 23 -15.19 4.52 5.45
CA GLU A 23 -16.22 3.70 6.09
C GLU A 23 -15.77 2.28 6.41
N ASN A 24 -14.76 1.75 5.69
CA ASN A 24 -14.29 0.38 5.84
C ASN A 24 -12.90 0.25 6.47
N ASP A 25 -12.13 1.35 6.57
CA ASP A 25 -10.78 1.31 7.12
C ASP A 25 -10.78 1.03 8.63
N TRP A 26 -10.14 -0.05 9.02
CA TRP A 26 -9.95 -0.42 10.43
C TRP A 26 -9.34 0.70 11.27
N VAL A 27 -8.40 1.48 10.72
CA VAL A 27 -7.75 2.55 11.47
C VAL A 27 -8.73 3.69 11.73
N GLU A 28 -9.54 4.08 10.75
CA GLU A 28 -10.52 5.14 10.94
C GLU A 28 -11.68 4.67 11.86
N ARG A 29 -12.11 3.44 11.74
CA ARG A 29 -13.26 2.89 12.47
C ARG A 29 -12.91 2.46 13.90
N ASP A 30 -11.83 1.70 14.07
CA ASP A 30 -11.60 0.93 15.30
C ASP A 30 -10.44 1.45 16.16
N TRP A 31 -9.52 2.29 15.61
CA TRP A 31 -8.46 2.86 16.43
C TRP A 31 -9.03 3.91 17.40
N PRO A 32 -8.90 3.71 18.75
CA PRO A 32 -9.56 4.58 19.72
C PRO A 32 -9.15 6.04 19.58
N MET A 33 -10.13 6.95 19.52
CA MET A 33 -9.91 8.39 19.35
C MET A 33 -9.00 8.98 20.43
N HIS A 34 -9.14 8.55 21.70
CA HIS A 34 -8.31 9.02 22.81
C HIS A 34 -6.85 8.59 22.71
N ARG A 35 -6.53 7.65 21.82
CA ARG A 35 -5.16 7.19 21.51
C ARG A 35 -4.61 7.80 20.23
N ARG A 36 -5.36 8.64 19.54
CA ARG A 36 -4.85 9.44 18.43
C ARG A 36 -4.16 10.67 18.99
N PRO A 37 -3.02 11.11 18.41
CA PRO A 37 -2.35 12.32 18.86
C PRO A 37 -3.24 13.55 18.65
N CYS A 38 -3.32 14.41 19.67
CA CYS A 38 -4.03 15.68 19.58
C CYS A 38 -3.18 16.75 18.87
N HIS A 39 -1.85 16.57 18.89
CA HIS A 39 -0.87 17.44 18.25
C HIS A 39 0.19 16.60 17.53
N ALA A 40 0.83 17.18 16.49
CA ALA A 40 1.85 16.49 15.70
C ALA A 40 3.04 15.95 16.51
N ASP A 41 3.34 16.59 17.64
CA ASP A 41 4.49 16.30 18.50
C ASP A 41 4.19 15.26 19.60
N ASP A 42 2.98 14.70 19.66
CA ASP A 42 2.60 13.69 20.66
C ASP A 42 3.12 12.30 20.26
N GLU A 43 4.43 12.11 20.36
CA GLU A 43 5.09 10.83 20.08
C GLU A 43 4.62 9.67 20.98
N ALA A 44 4.06 9.97 22.15
CA ALA A 44 3.55 8.97 23.07
C ALA A 44 2.28 8.28 22.55
N ARG A 45 1.56 8.90 21.63
CA ARG A 45 0.35 8.39 21.02
C ARG A 45 0.57 7.93 19.58
N LYS A 46 1.42 6.91 19.42
CA LYS A 46 1.70 6.32 18.10
C LYS A 46 0.49 5.54 17.59
N TRP A 47 0.04 5.86 16.39
CA TRP A 47 -1.03 5.19 15.67
C TRP A 47 -0.62 4.89 14.22
N PRO A 48 -1.31 4.02 13.48
CA PRO A 48 -0.99 3.78 12.08
C PRO A 48 -1.21 5.03 11.23
N LYS A 49 -0.16 5.55 10.61
CA LYS A 49 -0.21 6.68 9.67
C LYS A 49 0.03 6.12 8.27
N VAL A 50 -1.02 5.62 7.65
CA VAL A 50 -0.93 4.93 6.35
C VAL A 50 -2.03 5.35 5.38
N GLN A 51 -2.94 6.23 5.82
CA GLN A 51 -4.14 6.56 5.07
C GLN A 51 -3.96 7.67 4.04
N ARG A 52 -2.92 8.49 4.17
CA ARG A 52 -2.77 9.69 3.32
C ARG A 52 -1.34 9.88 2.90
N TYR A 53 -1.09 9.58 1.63
CA TYR A 53 0.20 9.80 0.98
C TYR A 53 0.06 10.76 -0.20
N VAL A 54 1.08 11.58 -0.39
CA VAL A 54 1.34 12.29 -1.64
C VAL A 54 2.53 11.64 -2.30
N LEU A 55 2.34 11.12 -3.51
CA LEU A 55 3.39 10.48 -4.29
C LEU A 55 3.75 11.35 -5.48
N MET A 56 5.03 11.60 -5.66
CA MET A 56 5.59 12.34 -6.79
C MET A 56 6.51 11.42 -7.57
N GLY A 57 6.31 11.33 -8.87
CA GLY A 57 7.14 10.52 -9.75
C GLY A 57 7.55 11.32 -10.99
N VAL A 58 8.81 11.22 -11.36
CA VAL A 58 9.31 11.78 -12.63
C VAL A 58 9.10 10.80 -13.77
N GLN A 59 8.98 11.30 -14.98
CA GLN A 59 8.94 10.48 -16.19
C GLN A 59 10.10 9.49 -16.24
N GLY A 60 9.82 8.27 -16.68
CA GLY A 60 10.81 7.17 -16.72
C GLY A 60 11.05 6.47 -15.38
N ALA A 61 10.51 6.98 -14.26
CA ALA A 61 10.65 6.29 -13.00
C ALA A 61 9.93 4.94 -13.01
N PHE A 62 10.60 3.93 -12.47
CA PHE A 62 10.08 2.58 -12.32
C PHE A 62 10.10 2.16 -10.86
N THR A 63 9.00 1.59 -10.40
CA THR A 63 8.88 0.90 -9.11
C THR A 63 8.70 -0.58 -9.39
N ASP A 64 9.64 -1.39 -8.95
CA ASP A 64 9.65 -2.82 -9.22
C ASP A 64 8.52 -3.56 -8.52
N PHE A 65 8.34 -4.83 -8.86
CA PHE A 65 7.28 -5.67 -8.32
C PHE A 65 7.28 -5.69 -6.80
N HIS A 66 6.15 -5.38 -6.23
CA HIS A 66 5.92 -5.41 -4.79
C HIS A 66 4.47 -5.76 -4.47
N ILE A 67 4.23 -6.06 -3.22
CA ILE A 67 2.91 -6.14 -2.61
C ILE A 67 2.89 -5.07 -1.53
N ASP A 68 1.80 -4.32 -1.41
CA ASP A 68 1.65 -3.35 -0.35
C ASP A 68 1.67 -4.03 1.03
N PHE A 69 2.26 -3.36 2.01
CA PHE A 69 2.51 -3.91 3.33
C PHE A 69 1.22 -4.48 3.96
N ALA A 70 1.36 -5.62 4.64
CA ALA A 70 0.27 -6.41 5.20
C ALA A 70 -0.86 -6.70 4.20
N GLY A 71 -0.58 -6.69 2.89
CA GLY A 71 -1.58 -6.88 1.86
C GLY A 71 -2.76 -5.92 1.99
N THR A 72 -2.51 -4.66 2.29
CA THR A 72 -3.54 -3.63 2.37
C THR A 72 -4.24 -3.41 1.04
N TRP A 73 -5.48 -2.95 1.09
CA TRP A 73 -6.08 -2.19 0.00
C TRP A 73 -5.34 -0.89 -0.20
N VAL A 74 -5.30 -0.38 -1.43
CA VAL A 74 -4.81 0.95 -1.73
C VAL A 74 -5.84 1.70 -2.55
N TYR A 75 -6.15 2.95 -2.17
CA TYR A 75 -6.74 3.89 -3.11
C TYR A 75 -5.62 4.73 -3.72
N TYR A 76 -5.70 4.94 -5.02
CA TYR A 76 -4.65 5.58 -5.81
C TYR A 76 -5.28 6.54 -6.80
N HIS A 77 -5.23 7.85 -6.52
CA HIS A 77 -5.82 8.90 -7.34
C HIS A 77 -4.76 9.73 -8.04
N VAL A 78 -4.77 9.74 -9.36
CA VAL A 78 -3.84 10.55 -10.17
C VAL A 78 -4.39 11.97 -10.28
N VAL A 79 -3.82 12.88 -9.50
CA VAL A 79 -4.14 14.30 -9.57
C VAL A 79 -3.65 14.88 -10.89
N TRP A 80 -2.46 14.46 -11.32
CA TRP A 80 -1.83 14.90 -12.57
C TRP A 80 -0.84 13.85 -13.06
N GLY A 81 -0.78 13.66 -14.40
CA GLY A 81 0.17 12.80 -15.06
C GLY A 81 -0.40 11.46 -15.55
N HIS A 82 0.49 10.51 -15.83
CA HIS A 82 0.14 9.22 -16.43
C HIS A 82 1.06 8.10 -15.92
N LYS A 83 0.45 7.05 -15.40
CA LYS A 83 1.15 5.83 -14.95
C LYS A 83 0.64 4.57 -15.62
N MET A 84 1.49 3.58 -15.67
CA MET A 84 1.18 2.23 -16.11
C MET A 84 1.53 1.25 -14.99
N PHE A 85 0.62 0.38 -14.71
CA PHE A 85 0.77 -0.72 -13.77
C PHE A 85 0.83 -2.06 -14.49
N LEU A 86 1.66 -2.94 -14.00
CA LEU A 86 1.61 -4.37 -14.28
C LEU A 86 1.07 -5.06 -13.04
N PHE A 87 -0.02 -5.80 -13.18
CA PHE A 87 -0.69 -6.50 -12.08
C PHE A 87 -0.69 -8.01 -12.28
N ALA A 88 -0.42 -8.75 -11.21
CA ALA A 88 -0.67 -10.18 -11.15
C ALA A 88 -1.51 -10.53 -9.91
N PRO A 89 -2.53 -11.41 -10.05
CA PRO A 89 -3.42 -11.78 -8.95
C PRO A 89 -2.66 -12.55 -7.87
N PRO A 90 -3.09 -12.47 -6.59
CA PRO A 90 -2.43 -13.13 -5.47
C PRO A 90 -2.74 -14.63 -5.38
N THR A 91 -2.62 -15.36 -6.49
CA THR A 91 -2.74 -16.81 -6.50
C THR A 91 -1.63 -17.46 -5.68
N SER A 92 -1.82 -18.68 -5.23
CA SER A 92 -0.77 -19.38 -4.48
C SER A 92 0.51 -19.55 -5.30
N ALA A 93 0.40 -19.75 -6.62
CA ALA A 93 1.54 -19.85 -7.53
C ALA A 93 2.29 -18.51 -7.64
N ASN A 94 1.57 -17.41 -7.87
CA ASN A 94 2.17 -16.09 -7.99
C ASN A 94 2.82 -15.63 -6.68
N LEU A 95 2.17 -15.85 -5.53
CA LEU A 95 2.75 -15.52 -4.22
C LEU A 95 3.98 -16.36 -3.91
N ALA A 96 4.01 -17.64 -4.31
CA ALA A 96 5.20 -18.49 -4.18
C ALA A 96 6.35 -17.96 -5.07
N SER A 97 6.06 -17.58 -6.31
CA SER A 97 7.03 -16.99 -7.23
C SER A 97 7.59 -15.67 -6.71
N TYR A 98 6.71 -14.79 -6.20
CA TYR A 98 7.11 -13.52 -5.57
C TYR A 98 8.02 -13.75 -4.37
N LYS A 99 7.65 -14.64 -3.45
CA LYS A 99 8.46 -14.98 -2.28
C LYS A 99 9.84 -15.52 -2.68
N ALA A 100 9.90 -16.44 -3.65
CA ALA A 100 11.16 -17.01 -4.12
C ALA A 100 12.05 -15.93 -4.75
N TRP A 101 11.47 -15.04 -5.56
CA TRP A 101 12.19 -13.92 -6.18
C TRP A 101 12.69 -12.93 -5.13
N THR A 102 11.89 -12.55 -4.14
CA THR A 102 12.30 -11.63 -3.06
C THR A 102 13.47 -12.17 -2.24
N LEU A 103 13.58 -13.50 -2.10
CA LEU A 103 14.67 -14.16 -1.37
C LEU A 103 15.86 -14.51 -2.27
N SER A 104 15.76 -14.27 -3.58
CA SER A 104 16.83 -14.58 -4.54
C SER A 104 18.03 -13.65 -4.37
N ALA A 105 19.23 -14.19 -4.37
CA ALA A 105 20.46 -13.40 -4.44
C ALA A 105 20.60 -12.64 -5.78
N HIS A 106 19.79 -12.97 -6.76
CA HIS A 106 19.78 -12.38 -8.11
C HIS A 106 18.54 -11.50 -8.37
N GLN A 107 17.81 -11.12 -7.33
CA GLN A 107 16.58 -10.31 -7.43
C GLN A 107 16.75 -9.10 -8.36
N GLU A 108 17.86 -8.37 -8.21
CA GLU A 108 18.14 -7.15 -8.99
C GLU A 108 18.33 -7.40 -10.51
N SER A 109 18.67 -8.63 -10.90
CA SER A 109 18.91 -9.02 -12.30
C SER A 109 17.81 -9.87 -12.92
N GLU A 110 16.81 -10.29 -12.13
CA GLU A 110 15.72 -11.16 -12.56
C GLU A 110 14.41 -10.40 -12.70
N TRP A 111 13.81 -10.46 -13.88
CA TRP A 111 12.49 -9.91 -14.14
C TRP A 111 11.40 -10.85 -13.64
N LEU A 112 10.74 -10.48 -12.54
CA LEU A 112 9.67 -11.30 -11.95
C LEU A 112 8.51 -11.55 -12.91
N GLY A 113 8.22 -10.62 -13.82
CA GLY A 113 7.12 -10.73 -14.79
C GLY A 113 7.11 -12.03 -15.59
N ASP A 114 8.29 -12.60 -15.89
CA ASP A 114 8.42 -13.87 -16.61
C ASP A 114 7.92 -15.10 -15.83
N ARG A 115 7.79 -14.96 -14.50
CA ARG A 115 7.37 -16.02 -13.57
C ARG A 115 5.92 -15.88 -13.12
N LEU A 116 5.29 -14.73 -13.38
CA LEU A 116 3.93 -14.44 -12.94
C LEU A 116 2.90 -14.90 -13.98
N GLN A 117 1.83 -15.50 -13.48
CA GLN A 117 0.68 -15.89 -14.28
C GLN A 117 -0.35 -14.75 -14.31
N GLN A 118 -1.06 -14.60 -15.43
CA GLN A 118 -2.13 -13.61 -15.62
C GLN A 118 -1.64 -12.15 -15.40
N LEU A 119 -0.41 -11.86 -15.85
CA LEU A 119 0.12 -10.51 -15.78
C LEU A 119 -0.68 -9.59 -16.72
N THR A 120 -1.27 -8.54 -16.16
CA THR A 120 -2.15 -7.60 -16.85
C THR A 120 -1.61 -6.19 -16.75
N LYS A 121 -1.67 -5.46 -17.87
CA LYS A 121 -1.31 -4.05 -17.95
C LYS A 121 -2.54 -3.18 -17.72
N VAL A 122 -2.43 -2.17 -16.85
CA VAL A 122 -3.45 -1.15 -16.58
C VAL A 122 -2.81 0.23 -16.66
N GLU A 123 -3.42 1.15 -17.37
CA GLU A 123 -3.00 2.56 -17.40
C GLU A 123 -3.97 3.41 -16.59
N ILE A 124 -3.44 4.41 -15.88
CA ILE A 124 -4.21 5.36 -15.09
C ILE A 124 -3.70 6.77 -15.33
N ARG A 125 -4.63 7.72 -15.52
CA ARG A 125 -4.37 9.08 -15.94
C ARG A 125 -4.99 10.12 -15.02
N THR A 126 -4.66 11.36 -15.25
CA THR A 126 -5.22 12.50 -14.52
C THR A 126 -6.73 12.38 -14.32
N GLY A 127 -7.18 12.53 -13.07
CA GLY A 127 -8.58 12.47 -12.65
C GLY A 127 -9.11 11.08 -12.37
N GLU A 128 -8.34 10.02 -12.67
CA GLU A 128 -8.77 8.64 -12.43
C GLU A 128 -8.34 8.16 -11.03
N THR A 129 -9.18 7.32 -10.44
CA THR A 129 -8.92 6.66 -9.16
C THR A 129 -8.98 5.16 -9.36
N MET A 130 -7.96 4.47 -8.86
CA MET A 130 -7.89 3.01 -8.85
C MET A 130 -7.91 2.51 -7.41
N LEU A 131 -8.60 1.38 -7.19
CA LEU A 131 -8.50 0.60 -5.96
C LEU A 131 -7.68 -0.64 -6.26
N ILE A 132 -6.57 -0.81 -5.54
CA ILE A 132 -5.71 -1.99 -5.65
C ILE A 132 -6.11 -2.97 -4.55
N PRO A 133 -6.56 -4.18 -4.92
CA PRO A 133 -7.00 -5.16 -3.92
C PRO A 133 -5.83 -5.76 -3.11
N PRO A 134 -6.12 -6.35 -1.95
CA PRO A 134 -5.14 -6.98 -1.08
C PRO A 134 -4.29 -8.03 -1.77
N GLY A 135 -2.99 -7.96 -1.55
CA GLY A 135 -2.04 -8.98 -1.98
C GLY A 135 -1.71 -8.99 -3.48
N TRP A 136 -2.30 -8.09 -4.29
CA TRP A 136 -1.96 -8.01 -5.70
C TRP A 136 -0.51 -7.58 -5.90
N ILE A 137 0.24 -8.41 -6.62
CA ILE A 137 1.63 -8.13 -7.00
C ILE A 137 1.62 -7.11 -8.11
N HIS A 138 2.35 -6.01 -7.98
CA HIS A 138 2.37 -5.00 -9.03
C HIS A 138 3.69 -4.26 -9.15
N ALA A 139 3.97 -3.81 -10.39
CA ALA A 139 5.06 -2.89 -10.72
C ALA A 139 4.49 -1.67 -11.40
N VAL A 140 5.17 -0.52 -11.29
CA VAL A 140 4.65 0.76 -11.77
C VAL A 140 5.67 1.51 -12.62
N TYR A 141 5.28 1.91 -13.82
CA TYR A 141 6.06 2.77 -14.68
C TYR A 141 5.40 4.14 -14.83
N THR A 142 6.18 5.20 -14.80
CA THR A 142 5.71 6.58 -14.89
C THR A 142 5.95 7.11 -16.30
N TYR A 143 4.88 7.23 -17.09
CA TYR A 143 4.97 7.73 -18.49
C TYR A 143 5.19 9.24 -18.57
N GLN A 144 4.66 9.99 -17.62
CA GLN A 144 4.80 11.43 -17.48
C GLN A 144 5.04 11.75 -16.00
N ASP A 145 5.60 12.90 -15.68
CA ASP A 145 5.67 13.38 -14.30
C ASP A 145 4.29 13.28 -13.65
N THR A 146 4.24 12.86 -12.41
CA THR A 146 2.98 12.59 -11.73
C THR A 146 2.92 13.18 -10.34
N LEU A 147 1.72 13.63 -9.99
CA LEU A 147 1.30 13.87 -8.64
C LEU A 147 0.11 12.95 -8.33
N VAL A 148 0.23 12.17 -7.28
CA VAL A 148 -0.77 11.18 -6.89
C VAL A 148 -1.11 11.36 -5.41
N ILE A 149 -2.38 11.19 -5.08
CA ILE A 149 -2.86 11.06 -3.71
C ILE A 149 -3.33 9.63 -3.53
N GLY A 150 -2.89 9.00 -2.45
CA GLY A 150 -3.25 7.63 -2.17
C GLY A 150 -3.20 7.31 -0.68
N GLY A 151 -3.52 6.08 -0.36
CA GLY A 151 -3.41 5.59 1.01
C GLY A 151 -3.76 4.12 1.11
N ASN A 152 -3.27 3.52 2.18
CA ASN A 152 -3.45 2.12 2.48
C ASN A 152 -4.52 1.94 3.56
N PHE A 153 -5.33 0.89 3.44
CA PHE A 153 -6.37 0.58 4.42
C PHE A 153 -6.61 -0.93 4.54
N LEU A 154 -7.11 -1.34 5.69
CA LEU A 154 -7.46 -2.73 6.01
C LEU A 154 -8.97 -2.85 6.17
N THR A 155 -9.53 -4.01 5.79
CA THR A 155 -10.96 -4.27 5.85
C THR A 155 -11.28 -5.64 6.45
N ASP A 156 -12.52 -5.81 6.92
CA ASP A 156 -13.02 -7.07 7.46
C ASP A 156 -13.12 -8.18 6.39
N HIS A 157 -13.23 -7.80 5.12
CA HIS A 157 -13.46 -8.76 4.05
C HIS A 157 -12.22 -9.59 3.67
N ASP A 158 -11.02 -9.05 3.92
CA ASP A 158 -9.77 -9.62 3.41
C ASP A 158 -8.78 -10.03 4.50
N VAL A 159 -9.27 -10.28 5.71
CA VAL A 159 -8.46 -10.63 6.90
C VAL A 159 -7.46 -11.75 6.61
N ALA A 160 -7.91 -12.80 5.93
CA ALA A 160 -7.04 -13.93 5.59
C ALA A 160 -5.87 -13.52 4.68
N MET A 161 -6.11 -12.61 3.72
CA MET A 161 -5.05 -12.11 2.84
C MET A 161 -4.11 -11.18 3.59
N HIS A 162 -4.63 -10.29 4.44
CA HIS A 162 -3.82 -9.40 5.28
C HIS A 162 -2.81 -10.19 6.12
N TRP A 163 -3.26 -11.23 6.81
CA TRP A 163 -2.37 -12.08 7.60
C TRP A 163 -1.43 -12.92 6.76
N ARG A 164 -1.87 -13.39 5.60
CA ARG A 164 -1.01 -14.14 4.67
C ARG A 164 0.18 -13.31 4.19
N ILE A 165 -0.06 -12.04 3.84
CA ILE A 165 1.01 -11.15 3.38
C ILE A 165 1.90 -10.74 4.55
N GLU A 166 1.34 -10.44 5.73
CA GLU A 166 2.14 -10.13 6.92
C GLU A 166 3.10 -11.28 7.29
N GLN A 167 2.62 -12.53 7.24
CA GLN A 167 3.46 -13.71 7.44
C GLN A 167 4.55 -13.84 6.36
N MET A 168 4.22 -13.54 5.11
CA MET A 168 5.19 -13.55 4.02
C MET A 168 6.25 -12.48 4.21
N GLU A 169 5.90 -11.26 4.60
CA GLU A 169 6.85 -10.20 4.97
C GLU A 169 7.80 -10.66 6.09
N GLY A 170 7.28 -11.39 7.08
CA GLY A 170 8.10 -12.03 8.11
C GLY A 170 9.10 -13.02 7.53
N ALA A 171 8.62 -13.89 6.66
CA ALA A 171 9.43 -14.95 6.04
C ALA A 171 10.44 -14.44 5.01
N THR A 172 10.21 -13.26 4.42
CA THR A 172 11.12 -12.58 3.47
C THR A 172 11.98 -11.51 4.14
N HIS A 173 11.98 -11.45 5.47
CA HIS A 173 12.81 -10.53 6.26
C HIS A 173 12.58 -9.05 5.99
N VAL A 174 11.37 -8.65 5.55
CA VAL A 174 11.03 -7.23 5.39
C VAL A 174 11.26 -6.49 6.72
N PRO A 175 12.08 -5.42 6.76
CA PRO A 175 12.32 -4.68 7.99
C PRO A 175 11.04 -4.09 8.58
N ARG A 176 10.90 -4.08 9.91
CA ARG A 176 9.69 -3.60 10.61
C ARG A 176 9.25 -2.19 10.22
N LYS A 177 10.19 -1.32 9.89
CA LYS A 177 9.89 0.07 9.45
C LYS A 177 9.15 0.15 8.11
N PHE A 178 9.14 -0.94 7.33
CA PHE A 178 8.43 -1.05 6.05
C PHE A 178 7.18 -1.92 6.13
N ARG A 179 6.81 -2.40 7.32
CA ARG A 179 5.57 -3.15 7.55
C ARG A 179 4.48 -2.24 8.09
N PHE A 180 3.25 -2.72 8.05
CA PHE A 180 2.10 -1.99 8.61
C PHE A 180 2.35 -1.67 10.11
N PRO A 181 2.32 -0.38 10.49
CA PRO A 181 2.62 0.02 11.86
C PRO A 181 1.51 -0.41 12.82
N HIS A 182 1.87 -1.00 13.95
CA HIS A 182 0.95 -1.40 15.02
C HIS A 182 -0.16 -2.39 14.61
N LEU A 183 0.02 -3.20 13.54
CA LEU A 183 -0.99 -4.11 13.01
C LEU A 183 -1.62 -5.02 14.08
N VAL A 184 -0.81 -5.67 14.91
CA VAL A 184 -1.31 -6.57 15.97
C VAL A 184 -2.21 -5.82 16.97
N ARG A 185 -1.83 -4.60 17.34
CA ARG A 185 -2.65 -3.78 18.24
C ARG A 185 -3.97 -3.37 17.59
N LEU A 186 -3.92 -2.98 16.31
CA LEU A 186 -5.12 -2.65 15.54
C LEU A 186 -6.07 -3.86 15.45
N ALA A 187 -5.54 -5.04 15.15
CA ALA A 187 -6.32 -6.27 15.09
C ALA A 187 -7.04 -6.59 16.42
N TRP A 188 -6.42 -6.28 17.57
CA TRP A 188 -7.09 -6.41 18.87
C TRP A 188 -8.25 -5.39 19.03
N TYR A 189 -8.12 -4.19 18.51
CA TYR A 189 -9.22 -3.22 18.55
C TYR A 189 -10.39 -3.61 17.63
N VAL A 190 -10.09 -4.22 16.49
CA VAL A 190 -11.12 -4.74 15.57
C VAL A 190 -11.85 -5.96 16.17
N ALA A 191 -11.15 -6.79 16.93
CA ALA A 191 -11.72 -8.02 17.52
C ALA A 191 -12.53 -7.79 18.80
N TYR A 192 -12.40 -6.63 19.43
CA TYR A 192 -13.07 -6.28 20.70
C TYR A 192 -14.37 -5.52 20.47
#